data_6047afa601c470a8e54b9b5e0856feed
#
_entry.id   6047afa601c470a8e54b9b5e0856feed
#
_cell.length_a   1.000
_cell.length_b   1.000
_cell.length_c   1.000
_cell.angle_alpha   90.00
_cell.angle_beta   90.00
_cell.angle_gamma   90.00
#
_symmetry.space_group_name_H-M   'P 1'
#
loop_
_entity.id
_entity.type
_entity.pdbx_description
1 polymer ?
#
loop_
_entity_poly.entity_id
_entity_poly.type
_entity_poly.pdbx_seq_one_letter_code
_entity_poly.pdbx_strand_id
1 'polypeptide(L)'
;MSKQSCKPSDEQLVLSARSGDTDSLAQLIVRFLPDIQAKAGCYKLAGLEPEDLVQEGLIGLLRAVKSYDSTRKASFATFASRCILFRMLGTIRLFLEQKHL
;
A
#
# COMPACT_ATOMS: atom_id res chain seq x y z
N MET A 1 -11.02 -28.72 -12.26
CA MET A 1 -10.83 -28.17 -12.08
C MET A 1 -10.51 -27.42 -11.94
N SER A 2 -10.26 -27.12 -11.85
CA SER A 2 -9.86 -26.37 -11.60
C SER A 2 -9.97 -25.50 -11.52
N LYS A 3 -10.09 -25.02 -11.26
CA LYS A 3 -10.04 -24.17 -11.05
C LYS A 3 -9.45 -23.44 -10.62
N GLN A 4 -9.40 -23.22 -10.28
CA GLN A 4 -8.74 -22.61 -9.72
C GLN A 4 -7.78 -21.97 -9.76
N SER A 5 -7.60 -21.96 -9.81
CA SER A 5 -6.29 -21.47 -10.01
C SER A 5 -6.23 -20.07 -10.57
N CYS A 6 -7.29 -19.49 -10.91
CA CYS A 6 -7.34 -18.12 -11.42
C CYS A 6 -7.50 -17.16 -10.27
N LYS A 7 -6.37 -16.69 -9.77
CA LYS A 7 -6.42 -15.61 -8.79
C LYS A 7 -6.89 -14.33 -9.46
N PRO A 8 -7.77 -13.56 -8.83
CA PRO A 8 -8.17 -12.30 -9.41
C PRO A 8 -6.97 -11.36 -9.53
N SER A 9 -6.98 -10.54 -10.55
CA SER A 9 -5.93 -9.53 -10.73
C SER A 9 -6.09 -8.44 -9.67
N ASP A 10 -5.01 -7.69 -9.47
CA ASP A 10 -5.08 -6.53 -8.58
C ASP A 10 -6.20 -5.60 -9.01
N GLU A 11 -6.32 -5.36 -10.32
CA GLU A 11 -7.33 -4.43 -10.84
C GLU A 11 -8.74 -4.93 -10.57
N GLN A 12 -8.97 -6.23 -10.67
CA GLN A 12 -10.27 -6.80 -10.34
C GLN A 12 -10.60 -6.62 -8.88
N LEU A 13 -9.61 -6.85 -8.01
CA LEU A 13 -9.81 -6.67 -6.57
C LEU A 13 -10.09 -5.22 -6.22
N VAL A 14 -9.42 -4.28 -6.92
CA VAL A 14 -9.65 -2.86 -6.69
C VAL A 14 -11.11 -2.49 -7.00
N LEU A 15 -11.62 -2.96 -8.14
CA LEU A 15 -13.00 -2.66 -8.51
C LEU A 15 -13.98 -3.23 -7.49
N SER A 16 -13.76 -4.47 -7.08
CA SER A 16 -14.63 -5.10 -6.09
C SER A 16 -14.57 -4.40 -4.74
N ALA A 17 -13.36 -4.03 -4.31
CA ALA A 17 -13.18 -3.34 -3.04
C ALA A 17 -13.87 -1.98 -3.06
N ARG A 18 -13.84 -1.29 -4.19
CA ARG A 18 -14.51 0.00 -4.34
C ARG A 18 -16.02 -0.11 -4.22
N SER A 19 -16.58 -1.26 -4.62
CA SER A 19 -18.01 -1.47 -4.47
C SER A 19 -18.40 -2.00 -3.10
N GLY A 20 -17.46 -2.08 -2.17
CA GLY A 20 -17.76 -2.45 -0.80
C GLY A 20 -17.42 -3.87 -0.41
N ASP A 21 -16.75 -4.62 -1.30
CA ASP A 21 -16.37 -6.00 -0.99
C ASP A 21 -15.14 -6.01 -0.08
N THR A 22 -15.37 -6.30 1.19
CA THR A 22 -14.30 -6.29 2.19
C THR A 22 -13.33 -7.43 2.00
N ASP A 23 -13.77 -8.56 1.44
CA ASP A 23 -12.86 -9.67 1.15
C ASP A 23 -11.83 -9.29 0.10
N SER A 24 -12.26 -8.56 -0.94
CA SER A 24 -11.34 -8.08 -1.96
C SER A 24 -10.32 -7.13 -1.37
N LEU A 25 -10.75 -6.24 -0.49
CA LEU A 25 -9.83 -5.33 0.18
C LEU A 25 -8.83 -6.09 1.04
N ALA A 26 -9.30 -7.10 1.78
CA ALA A 26 -8.40 -7.92 2.59
C ALA A 26 -7.38 -8.63 1.74
N GLN A 27 -7.77 -9.13 0.58
CA GLN A 27 -6.83 -9.79 -0.33
C GLN A 27 -5.76 -8.82 -0.83
N LEU A 28 -6.16 -7.58 -1.15
CA LEU A 28 -5.19 -6.57 -1.57
C LEU A 28 -4.19 -6.28 -0.46
N ILE A 29 -4.68 -6.15 0.77
CA ILE A 29 -3.80 -5.91 1.90
C ILE A 29 -2.79 -7.05 2.05
N VAL A 30 -3.26 -8.29 1.98
CA VAL A 30 -2.38 -9.45 2.10
C VAL A 30 -1.33 -9.46 0.98
N ARG A 31 -1.73 -9.11 -0.24
CA ARG A 31 -0.80 -9.10 -1.38
C ARG A 31 0.29 -8.05 -1.23
N PHE A 32 -0.04 -6.90 -0.68
CA PHE A 32 0.89 -5.77 -0.62
C PHE A 32 1.62 -5.64 0.70
N LEU A 33 1.17 -6.36 1.73
CA LEU A 33 1.80 -6.25 3.05
C LEU A 33 3.29 -6.59 3.03
N PRO A 34 3.74 -7.65 2.34
CA PRO A 34 5.19 -7.93 2.31
C PRO A 34 5.99 -6.77 1.72
N ASP A 35 5.48 -6.12 0.67
CA ASP A 35 6.15 -4.97 0.08
C ASP A 35 6.18 -3.78 1.05
N ILE A 36 5.07 -3.55 1.75
CA ILE A 36 4.98 -2.49 2.75
C ILE A 36 6.01 -2.75 3.86
N GLN A 37 6.07 -3.98 4.35
CA GLN A 37 7.00 -4.33 5.42
C GLN A 37 8.45 -4.20 4.96
N ALA A 38 8.74 -4.60 3.73
CA ALA A 38 10.08 -4.49 3.19
C ALA A 38 10.50 -3.02 3.08
N LYS A 39 9.60 -2.17 2.60
CA LYS A 39 9.89 -0.74 2.52
C LYS A 39 10.10 -0.12 3.89
N ALA A 40 9.24 -0.47 4.85
CA ALA A 40 9.36 0.05 6.20
C ALA A 40 10.70 -0.34 6.83
N GLY A 41 11.15 -1.56 6.55
CA GLY A 41 12.41 -2.06 7.08
C GLY A 41 13.64 -1.37 6.50
N CYS A 42 13.50 -0.69 5.36
CA CYS A 42 14.61 0.04 4.77
C CYS A 42 14.91 1.36 5.49
N TYR A 43 13.97 1.86 6.26
CA TYR A 43 14.12 3.18 6.90
C TYR A 43 14.25 3.03 8.40
N LYS A 44 15.47 2.75 8.85
CA LYS A 44 15.74 2.56 10.28
C LYS A 44 16.27 3.85 10.86
N LEU A 45 15.39 4.56 11.54
CA LEU A 45 15.73 5.82 12.19
C LEU A 45 15.49 5.68 13.67
N ALA A 46 16.41 6.23 14.46
CA ALA A 46 16.25 6.20 15.90
C ALA A 46 14.98 6.93 16.32
N GLY A 47 14.12 6.26 17.05
CA GLY A 47 12.89 6.85 17.52
C GLY A 47 11.69 6.67 16.60
N LEU A 48 11.89 6.16 15.41
CA LEU A 48 10.80 5.88 14.48
C LEU A 48 10.61 4.38 14.39
N GLU A 49 9.46 3.90 14.85
CA GLU A 49 9.19 2.48 14.87
C GLU A 49 8.79 1.99 13.48
N PRO A 50 9.27 0.81 13.06
CA PRO A 50 8.85 0.26 11.76
C PRO A 50 7.34 0.10 11.65
N GLU A 51 6.67 -0.22 12.75
CA GLU A 51 5.20 -0.37 12.75
C GLU A 51 4.50 0.91 12.34
N ASP A 52 5.05 2.05 12.71
CA ASP A 52 4.46 3.33 12.31
C ASP A 52 4.51 3.51 10.80
N LEU A 53 5.62 3.10 10.18
CA LEU A 53 5.75 3.17 8.73
C LEU A 53 4.84 2.15 8.04
N VAL A 54 4.67 0.96 8.63
CA VAL A 54 3.76 -0.03 8.08
C VAL A 54 2.34 0.51 8.08
N GLN A 55 1.91 1.16 9.16
CA GLN A 55 0.58 1.75 9.23
C GLN A 55 0.40 2.83 8.17
N GLU A 56 1.41 3.69 8.00
CA GLU A 56 1.33 4.72 6.97
C GLU A 56 1.30 4.11 5.57
N GLY A 57 2.05 3.04 5.36
CA GLY A 57 2.01 2.35 4.09
C GLY A 57 0.64 1.75 3.79
N LEU A 58 -0.01 1.21 4.81
CA LEU A 58 -1.37 0.70 4.65
C LEU A 58 -2.35 1.80 4.29
N ILE A 59 -2.20 2.98 4.90
CA ILE A 59 -3.03 4.12 4.52
C ILE A 59 -2.78 4.48 3.06
N GLY A 60 -1.52 4.45 2.63
CA GLY A 60 -1.18 4.70 1.23
C GLY A 60 -1.85 3.71 0.29
N LEU A 61 -1.86 2.44 0.68
CA LEU A 61 -2.52 1.41 -0.11
C LEU A 61 -4.03 1.67 -0.21
N LEU A 62 -4.67 2.01 0.90
CA LEU A 62 -6.10 2.29 0.89
C LEU A 62 -6.44 3.49 0.00
N ARG A 63 -5.59 4.51 0.04
CA ARG A 63 -5.76 5.65 -0.85
C ARG A 63 -5.59 5.27 -2.30
N ALA A 64 -4.64 4.37 -2.58
CA ALA A 64 -4.43 3.89 -3.94
C ALA A 64 -5.68 3.17 -4.46
N VAL A 65 -6.30 2.35 -3.61
CA VAL A 65 -7.53 1.65 -4.00
C VAL A 65 -8.61 2.65 -4.40
N LYS A 66 -8.73 3.74 -3.66
CA LYS A 66 -9.75 4.75 -3.94
C LYS A 66 -9.45 5.59 -5.17
N SER A 67 -8.17 5.81 -5.45
CA SER A 67 -7.75 6.80 -6.45
C SER A 67 -7.31 6.20 -7.77
N TYR A 68 -7.10 4.89 -7.82
CA TYR A 68 -6.53 4.28 -9.02
C TYR A 68 -7.42 4.49 -10.25
N ASP A 69 -6.80 4.89 -11.32
CA ASP A 69 -7.46 5.12 -12.60
C ASP A 69 -6.99 4.07 -13.60
N SER A 70 -7.85 3.11 -13.89
CA SER A 70 -7.50 1.97 -14.76
C SER A 70 -7.31 2.38 -16.22
N THR A 71 -7.69 3.61 -16.58
CA THR A 71 -7.46 4.09 -17.95
C THR A 71 -6.02 4.53 -18.16
N ARG A 72 -5.24 4.69 -17.10
CA ARG A 72 -3.85 5.07 -17.21
C ARG A 72 -2.98 3.85 -17.49
N LYS A 73 -1.77 4.10 -17.98
CA LYS A 73 -0.86 3.01 -18.37
C LYS A 73 -0.30 2.24 -17.20
N ALA A 74 -0.15 2.88 -16.05
CA ALA A 74 0.45 2.24 -14.90
C ALA A 74 -0.48 1.16 -14.35
N SER A 75 0.10 0.02 -13.98
CA SER A 75 -0.65 -1.02 -13.30
C SER A 75 -1.01 -0.55 -11.89
N PHE A 76 -1.99 -1.22 -11.28
CA PHE A 76 -2.32 -0.91 -9.90
C PHE A 76 -1.11 -1.12 -8.99
N ALA A 77 -0.35 -2.20 -9.20
CA ALA A 77 0.82 -2.48 -8.36
C ALA A 77 1.81 -1.32 -8.40
N THR A 78 2.08 -0.77 -9.57
CA THR A 78 2.99 0.37 -9.70
C THR A 78 2.43 1.60 -9.01
N PHE A 79 1.16 1.89 -9.23
CA PHE A 79 0.52 3.03 -8.62
C PHE A 79 0.48 2.91 -7.10
N ALA A 80 0.10 1.74 -6.60
CA ALA A 80 0.03 1.50 -5.16
C ALA A 80 1.40 1.62 -4.51
N SER A 81 2.43 1.09 -5.17
CA SER A 81 3.79 1.15 -4.64
C SER A 81 4.23 2.60 -4.45
N ARG A 82 3.88 3.48 -5.39
CA ARG A 82 4.16 4.91 -5.27
C ARG A 82 3.41 5.55 -4.12
N CYS A 83 2.13 5.24 -4.00
CA CYS A 83 1.31 5.81 -2.93
C CYS A 83 1.83 5.38 -1.56
N ILE A 84 2.21 4.12 -1.44
CA ILE A 84 2.77 3.58 -0.21
C ILE A 84 4.07 4.32 0.13
N LEU A 85 4.95 4.44 -0.84
CA LEU A 85 6.25 5.07 -0.61
C LEU A 85 6.10 6.54 -0.26
N PHE A 86 5.27 7.28 -0.99
CA PHE A 86 5.06 8.70 -0.71
C PHE A 86 4.52 8.92 0.70
N ARG A 87 3.63 8.05 1.14
CA ARG A 87 3.07 8.15 2.48
C ARG A 87 4.15 7.96 3.53
N MET A 88 5.01 6.94 3.33
CA MET A 88 6.11 6.68 4.25
C MET A 88 7.12 7.81 4.27
N LEU A 89 7.49 8.32 3.09
CA LEU A 89 8.46 9.40 3.01
C LEU A 89 7.94 10.68 3.68
N GLY A 90 6.65 10.95 3.55
CA GLY A 90 6.05 12.07 4.25
C GLY A 90 6.17 11.95 5.76
N THR A 91 5.95 10.76 6.28
CA THR A 91 6.08 10.49 7.72
C THR A 91 7.53 10.65 8.17
N ILE A 92 8.46 10.12 7.38
CA ILE A 92 9.88 10.24 7.70
C ILE A 92 10.31 11.70 7.71
N ARG A 93 9.84 12.47 6.72
CA ARG A 93 10.18 13.90 6.66
C ARG A 93 9.70 14.63 7.91
N LEU A 94 8.45 14.40 8.31
CA LEU A 94 7.91 15.04 9.50
C LEU A 94 8.70 14.64 10.75
N PHE A 95 9.05 13.36 10.84
CA PHE A 95 9.84 12.87 11.97
C PHE A 95 11.20 13.58 12.05
N LEU A 96 11.88 13.69 10.92
CA LEU A 96 13.18 14.34 10.88
C LEU A 96 13.08 15.82 11.18
N GLU A 97 12.04 16.50 10.74
CA GLU A 97 11.83 17.91 11.04
C GLU A 97 11.64 18.11 12.55
N GLN A 98 10.90 17.24 13.20
CA GLN A 98 10.72 17.33 14.65
C GLN A 98 12.02 17.07 15.39
N LYS A 99 12.80 16.12 14.91
CA LYS A 99 14.10 15.82 15.54
C LYS A 99 15.09 16.94 15.38
N HIS A 100 14.90 17.75 14.37
CA HIS A 100 15.85 18.84 14.07
C HIS A 100 15.75 19.98 15.07
N LEU A 101 14.71 19.97 15.84
CA LEU A 101 14.59 20.98 16.90
C LEU A 101 15.55 20.65 18.05
#